data_eee662f28250ede975eecad6fc332c2b
#
_entry.id   eee662f28250ede975eecad6fc332c2b
#
_cell.length_a   1.000
_cell.length_b   1.000
_cell.length_c   1.000
_cell.angle_alpha   90.00
_cell.angle_beta   90.00
_cell.angle_gamma   90.00
#
_symmetry.space_group_name_H-M   'P 1'
#
loop_
_entity.id
_entity.type
_entity.pdbx_description
1 polymer ?
#
loop_
_entity_poly.entity_id
_entity_poly.type
_entity_poly.pdbx_seq_one_letter_code
_entity_poly.pdbx_strand_id
1 'polypeptide(L)'
;MSVEVGSKSLSPWAPEFRHISFRGSIARDRFVYGHEPWEGNERGKVTLSEDEESFLRFLFKEAGLDLYRYRLKTIKRRIGACLRTLHANSFADARRVVQQKPALLPAAISTMVIGVTSFFRDGPVFEMLRNEVIPTLFKGRYGLAIWCAGCSDGPELYSLAMMLAEMKLLHRCHLLGTDCRWDAVRRARAGQFDAAAIKSVPAELLARYFTQQETHWRVKSVIRDAIHWRRADVLTLHEPGIWDLILCRNMTMYLTPEASAALFPRLEMSLRSAGALVLGKAERPLAACHLSTVGPCMYRRDR
;
A
#
# COMPACT_ATOMS: atom_id res chain seq x y z
N MET A 1 19.59 -3.99 50.04
CA MET A 1 20.41 -3.75 48.84
C MET A 1 19.55 -4.13 47.66
N SER A 2 18.86 -3.15 47.13
CA SER A 2 17.91 -3.30 46.00
C SER A 2 18.58 -2.75 44.75
N VAL A 3 18.71 -3.56 43.72
CA VAL A 3 19.25 -3.14 42.40
C VAL A 3 18.06 -2.86 41.51
N GLU A 4 17.82 -1.59 41.24
CA GLU A 4 16.89 -1.14 40.18
C GLU A 4 17.49 -1.43 38.83
N VAL A 5 16.83 -2.24 38.04
CA VAL A 5 17.11 -2.41 36.61
C VAL A 5 16.19 -1.48 35.83
N GLY A 6 16.70 -0.30 35.52
CA GLY A 6 16.06 0.66 34.64
C GLY A 6 16.18 0.21 33.17
N SER A 7 15.15 -0.38 32.60
CA SER A 7 15.08 -0.64 31.16
C SER A 7 14.68 0.62 30.40
N LYS A 8 15.64 1.41 29.96
CA LYS A 8 15.44 2.40 28.89
C LYS A 8 15.55 1.67 27.54
N SER A 9 14.43 1.34 26.95
CA SER A 9 14.36 0.93 25.54
C SER A 9 14.62 2.16 24.67
N LEU A 10 15.87 2.41 24.33
CA LEU A 10 16.25 3.35 23.29
C LEU A 10 15.87 2.72 21.93
N SER A 11 14.98 3.39 21.20
CA SER A 11 14.70 3.07 19.79
C SER A 11 16.03 3.14 19.01
N PRO A 12 16.39 2.11 18.21
CA PRO A 12 17.66 2.10 17.46
C PRO A 12 17.70 3.09 16.30
N TRP A 13 16.74 4.00 16.17
CA TRP A 13 16.51 4.83 14.97
C TRP A 13 16.62 6.34 15.24
N ALA A 14 17.53 6.79 16.10
CA ALA A 14 17.85 8.23 16.21
C ALA A 14 18.75 8.66 15.04
N PRO A 15 18.48 9.82 14.39
CA PRO A 15 19.09 10.15 13.11
C PRO A 15 20.39 10.96 13.27
N GLU A 16 21.49 10.42 12.73
CA GLU A 16 22.63 11.23 12.33
C GLU A 16 22.99 10.90 10.88
N PHE A 17 22.56 11.74 9.90
CA PHE A 17 22.96 11.54 8.50
C PHE A 17 23.14 12.86 7.73
N ARG A 18 24.34 13.04 7.16
CA ARG A 18 24.70 14.12 6.23
C ARG A 18 24.81 13.60 4.80
N HIS A 19 24.19 14.33 3.89
CA HIS A 19 24.37 14.50 2.44
C HIS A 19 24.94 13.38 1.56
N ILE A 20 24.15 12.92 0.60
CA ILE A 20 24.60 12.19 -0.59
C ILE A 20 24.04 12.83 -1.85
N SER A 21 24.93 13.14 -2.80
CA SER A 21 24.64 13.69 -4.13
C SER A 21 24.42 12.55 -5.14
N PHE A 22 23.30 12.57 -5.85
CA PHE A 22 23.06 11.74 -7.03
C PHE A 22 23.72 12.41 -8.26
N ARG A 23 24.86 11.91 -8.73
CA ARG A 23 25.37 12.14 -10.07
C ARG A 23 25.51 10.79 -10.76
N GLY A 24 24.61 10.49 -11.65
CA GLY A 24 24.67 9.41 -12.62
C GLY A 24 23.84 9.84 -13.83
N SER A 25 24.54 10.09 -14.95
CA SER A 25 23.92 10.36 -16.23
C SER A 25 23.18 9.13 -16.71
N ILE A 26 21.86 9.15 -16.69
CA ILE A 26 21.03 8.18 -17.39
C ILE A 26 20.71 8.77 -18.74
N ALA A 27 21.13 8.07 -19.82
CA ALA A 27 20.80 8.40 -21.19
C ALA A 27 19.28 8.60 -21.32
N ARG A 28 18.89 9.75 -21.91
CA ARG A 28 17.49 10.09 -22.19
C ARG A 28 17.02 9.32 -23.43
N ASP A 29 16.67 8.05 -23.27
CA ASP A 29 15.82 7.43 -24.27
C ASP A 29 14.38 7.90 -24.03
N ARG A 30 13.89 8.66 -25.02
CA ARG A 30 12.50 9.12 -25.10
C ARG A 30 11.60 7.91 -25.34
N PHE A 31 11.12 7.28 -24.29
CA PHE A 31 9.92 6.48 -24.38
C PHE A 31 8.72 7.44 -24.46
N VAL A 32 8.33 7.73 -25.72
CA VAL A 32 7.09 8.43 -26.02
C VAL A 32 5.95 7.45 -25.79
N TYR A 33 5.44 7.38 -24.57
CA TYR A 33 4.10 6.87 -24.34
C TYR A 33 3.13 8.02 -24.59
N GLY A 34 2.52 8.02 -25.78
CA GLY A 34 1.37 8.85 -26.06
C GLY A 34 0.23 8.47 -25.13
N HIS A 35 0.05 9.22 -24.07
CA HIS A 35 -1.17 9.27 -23.30
C HIS A 35 -1.68 10.70 -23.35
N GLU A 36 -2.74 10.87 -24.13
CA GLU A 36 -3.59 12.04 -23.99
C GLU A 36 -3.99 12.21 -22.53
N PRO A 37 -4.06 13.46 -22.02
CA PRO A 37 -4.62 13.70 -20.70
C PRO A 37 -6.03 13.08 -20.70
N TRP A 38 -6.35 12.27 -19.70
CA TRP A 38 -7.67 11.67 -19.55
C TRP A 38 -8.68 12.80 -19.31
N GLU A 39 -9.15 13.40 -20.39
CA GLU A 39 -10.28 14.32 -20.38
C GLU A 39 -11.48 13.53 -19.89
N GLY A 40 -11.92 13.88 -18.69
CA GLY A 40 -13.10 13.31 -18.07
C GLY A 40 -14.29 13.49 -18.98
N ASN A 41 -14.60 12.45 -19.76
CA ASN A 41 -15.80 12.42 -20.56
C ASN A 41 -17.01 12.48 -19.60
N GLU A 42 -17.65 13.63 -19.53
CA GLU A 42 -18.86 13.91 -18.70
C GLU A 42 -20.11 13.09 -19.10
N ARG A 43 -19.96 12.08 -19.92
CA ARG A 43 -21.06 11.18 -20.29
C ARG A 43 -21.32 10.19 -19.16
N GLY A 44 -22.25 10.57 -18.26
CA GLY A 44 -22.83 9.73 -17.22
C GLY A 44 -22.29 10.03 -15.82
N LYS A 45 -22.71 11.15 -15.22
CA LYS A 45 -22.62 11.32 -13.77
C LYS A 45 -23.34 10.13 -13.12
N VAL A 46 -22.58 9.26 -12.47
CA VAL A 46 -23.15 8.17 -11.69
C VAL A 46 -23.78 8.79 -10.46
N THR A 47 -25.11 8.81 -10.45
CA THR A 47 -25.90 9.22 -9.29
C THR A 47 -26.25 7.99 -8.47
N LEU A 48 -26.16 8.11 -7.16
CA LEU A 48 -26.71 7.15 -6.20
C LEU A 48 -28.17 7.51 -5.96
N SER A 49 -29.02 6.51 -5.70
CA SER A 49 -30.34 6.78 -5.10
C SER A 49 -30.16 7.23 -3.65
N GLU A 50 -31.17 7.85 -3.06
CA GLU A 50 -31.13 8.27 -1.64
C GLU A 50 -30.84 7.10 -0.72
N ASP A 51 -31.44 5.94 -0.97
CA ASP A 51 -31.21 4.73 -0.18
C ASP A 51 -29.79 4.18 -0.35
N GLU A 52 -29.26 4.15 -1.60
CA GLU A 52 -27.89 3.76 -1.87
C GLU A 52 -26.92 4.68 -1.12
N GLU A 53 -27.10 5.98 -1.22
CA GLU A 53 -26.23 6.96 -0.59
C GLU A 53 -26.32 6.89 0.94
N SER A 54 -27.51 6.82 1.50
CA SER A 54 -27.73 6.71 2.94
C SER A 54 -27.06 5.46 3.52
N PHE A 55 -27.21 4.31 2.84
CA PHE A 55 -26.56 3.06 3.25
C PHE A 55 -25.03 3.15 3.16
N LEU A 56 -24.50 3.65 2.05
CA LEU A 56 -23.05 3.76 1.85
C LEU A 56 -22.40 4.74 2.83
N ARG A 57 -23.03 5.88 3.08
CA ARG A 57 -22.57 6.84 4.10
C ARG A 57 -22.50 6.19 5.48
N PHE A 58 -23.55 5.46 5.85
CA PHE A 58 -23.55 4.70 7.10
C PHE A 58 -22.37 3.71 7.13
N LEU A 59 -22.25 2.84 6.12
CA LEU A 59 -21.25 1.77 6.06
C LEU A 59 -19.81 2.30 6.14
N PHE A 60 -19.50 3.35 5.36
CA PHE A 60 -18.18 3.96 5.34
C PHE A 60 -17.86 4.67 6.66
N LYS A 61 -18.85 5.39 7.23
CA LYS A 61 -18.69 6.05 8.53
C LYS A 61 -18.38 5.05 9.65
N GLU A 62 -19.12 3.94 9.72
CA GLU A 62 -18.86 2.88 10.71
C GLU A 62 -17.45 2.27 10.56
N ALA A 63 -16.92 2.24 9.33
CA ALA A 63 -15.56 1.80 9.06
C ALA A 63 -14.49 2.88 9.33
N GLY A 64 -14.88 4.10 9.66
CA GLY A 64 -13.97 5.24 9.81
C GLY A 64 -13.40 5.75 8.49
N LEU A 65 -14.16 5.59 7.40
CA LEU A 65 -13.78 6.00 6.04
C LEU A 65 -14.73 7.10 5.53
N ASP A 66 -14.24 7.90 4.58
CA ASP A 66 -15.03 8.91 3.90
C ASP A 66 -15.42 8.43 2.49
N LEU A 67 -16.70 8.15 2.28
CA LEU A 67 -17.25 7.68 1.00
C LEU A 67 -16.85 8.58 -0.17
N TYR A 68 -16.88 9.90 0.03
CA TYR A 68 -16.68 10.88 -1.04
C TYR A 68 -15.22 11.04 -1.49
N ARG A 69 -14.29 10.33 -0.84
CA ARG A 69 -12.91 10.21 -1.33
C ARG A 69 -12.74 9.13 -2.39
N TYR A 70 -13.76 8.30 -2.61
CA TYR A 70 -13.72 7.20 -3.57
C TYR A 70 -14.59 7.49 -4.79
N ARG A 71 -14.18 6.99 -5.96
CA ARG A 71 -14.96 7.13 -7.20
C ARG A 71 -16.28 6.38 -7.09
N LEU A 72 -17.38 7.10 -7.04
CA LEU A 72 -18.74 6.54 -6.87
C LEU A 72 -19.09 5.48 -7.92
N LYS A 73 -18.60 5.62 -9.17
CA LYS A 73 -18.79 4.59 -10.20
C LYS A 73 -18.23 3.23 -9.78
N THR A 74 -17.08 3.23 -9.11
CA THR A 74 -16.44 2.01 -8.60
C THR A 74 -17.23 1.43 -7.43
N ILE A 75 -17.64 2.28 -6.50
CA ILE A 75 -18.41 1.90 -5.31
C ILE A 75 -19.77 1.33 -5.73
N LYS A 76 -20.50 2.03 -6.60
CA LYS A 76 -21.85 1.61 -7.03
C LYS A 76 -21.88 0.19 -7.62
N ARG A 77 -20.92 -0.16 -8.46
CA ARG A 77 -20.81 -1.50 -9.05
C ARG A 77 -20.64 -2.64 -8.03
N ARG A 78 -20.26 -2.31 -6.78
CA ARG A 78 -19.96 -3.26 -5.73
C ARG A 78 -21.05 -3.40 -4.67
N ILE A 79 -22.07 -2.56 -4.73
CA ILE A 79 -23.22 -2.60 -3.79
C ILE A 79 -23.81 -4.00 -3.74
N GLY A 80 -24.09 -4.61 -4.90
CA GLY A 80 -24.65 -5.96 -4.96
C GLY A 80 -23.79 -7.03 -4.29
N ALA A 81 -22.45 -6.92 -4.40
CA ALA A 81 -21.53 -7.83 -3.69
C ALA A 81 -21.58 -7.60 -2.18
N CYS A 82 -21.68 -6.36 -1.74
CA CYS A 82 -21.80 -6.01 -0.33
C CYS A 82 -23.10 -6.58 0.27
N LEU A 83 -24.24 -6.39 -0.39
CA LEU A 83 -25.53 -6.94 0.04
C LEU A 83 -25.48 -8.48 0.16
N ARG A 84 -24.89 -9.18 -0.82
CA ARG A 84 -24.70 -10.64 -0.75
C ARG A 84 -23.84 -11.05 0.43
N THR A 85 -22.75 -10.34 0.69
CA THR A 85 -21.85 -10.63 1.84
C THR A 85 -22.57 -10.45 3.17
N LEU A 86 -23.50 -9.49 3.25
CA LEU A 86 -24.33 -9.26 4.43
C LEU A 86 -25.56 -10.17 4.48
N HIS A 87 -25.81 -10.99 3.47
CA HIS A 87 -27.06 -11.77 3.29
C HIS A 87 -28.32 -10.89 3.43
N ALA A 88 -28.28 -9.68 2.86
CA ALA A 88 -29.32 -8.69 2.98
C ALA A 88 -30.06 -8.51 1.64
N ASN A 89 -31.38 -8.35 1.72
CA ASN A 89 -32.26 -8.18 0.55
C ASN A 89 -32.60 -6.71 0.26
N SER A 90 -32.24 -5.81 1.16
CA SER A 90 -32.43 -4.36 1.03
C SER A 90 -31.36 -3.58 1.76
N PHE A 91 -31.25 -2.27 1.50
CA PHE A 91 -30.30 -1.40 2.23
C PHE A 91 -30.66 -1.25 3.70
N ALA A 92 -31.98 -1.19 4.01
CA ALA A 92 -32.46 -1.14 5.39
C ALA A 92 -32.09 -2.41 6.15
N ASP A 93 -32.23 -3.57 5.49
CA ASP A 93 -31.85 -4.85 6.05
C ASP A 93 -30.32 -4.94 6.26
N ALA A 94 -29.54 -4.57 5.26
CA ALA A 94 -28.08 -4.52 5.34
C ALA A 94 -27.59 -3.64 6.50
N ARG A 95 -28.21 -2.48 6.69
CA ARG A 95 -27.90 -1.57 7.81
C ARG A 95 -28.20 -2.24 9.16
N ARG A 96 -29.36 -2.88 9.29
CA ARG A 96 -29.75 -3.62 10.50
C ARG A 96 -28.77 -4.76 10.79
N VAL A 97 -28.39 -5.53 9.77
CA VAL A 97 -27.41 -6.62 9.90
C VAL A 97 -26.08 -6.11 10.44
N VAL A 98 -25.55 -5.01 9.90
CA VAL A 98 -24.27 -4.41 10.37
C VAL A 98 -24.41 -3.91 11.82
N GLN A 99 -25.53 -3.28 12.16
CA GLN A 99 -25.79 -2.80 13.54
C GLN A 99 -25.90 -3.95 14.54
N GLN A 100 -26.57 -5.04 14.18
CA GLN A 100 -26.75 -6.22 15.05
C GLN A 100 -25.49 -7.10 15.10
N LYS A 101 -24.71 -7.14 14.01
CA LYS A 101 -23.51 -7.97 13.86
C LYS A 101 -22.32 -7.13 13.36
N PRO A 102 -21.74 -6.24 14.20
CA PRO A 102 -20.63 -5.36 13.79
C PRO A 102 -19.42 -6.13 13.26
N ALA A 103 -19.26 -7.40 13.63
CA ALA A 103 -18.20 -8.28 13.14
C ALA A 103 -18.25 -8.50 11.62
N LEU A 104 -19.39 -8.23 10.95
CA LEU A 104 -19.53 -8.32 9.49
C LEU A 104 -19.06 -7.05 8.76
N LEU A 105 -18.90 -5.92 9.45
CA LEU A 105 -18.47 -4.65 8.84
C LEU A 105 -17.14 -4.77 8.07
N PRO A 106 -16.07 -5.43 8.58
CA PRO A 106 -14.84 -5.62 7.83
C PRO A 106 -15.04 -6.33 6.49
N ALA A 107 -15.84 -7.39 6.46
CA ALA A 107 -16.15 -8.14 5.24
C ALA A 107 -16.96 -7.28 4.24
N ALA A 108 -17.94 -6.55 4.73
CA ALA A 108 -18.75 -5.63 3.90
C ALA A 108 -17.87 -4.55 3.26
N ILE A 109 -17.01 -3.89 4.02
CA ILE A 109 -16.07 -2.87 3.51
C ILE A 109 -15.07 -3.46 2.52
N SER A 110 -14.59 -4.68 2.74
CA SER A 110 -13.66 -5.34 1.80
C SER A 110 -14.29 -5.64 0.44
N THR A 111 -15.61 -5.74 0.37
CA THR A 111 -16.31 -5.81 -0.93
C THR A 111 -16.36 -4.46 -1.65
N MET A 112 -16.36 -3.37 -0.91
CA MET A 112 -16.51 -2.00 -1.45
C MET A 112 -15.17 -1.39 -1.86
N VAL A 113 -14.15 -1.51 -1.00
CA VAL A 113 -12.80 -0.98 -1.23
C VAL A 113 -11.93 -2.06 -1.88
N ILE A 114 -11.53 -1.81 -3.13
CA ILE A 114 -10.77 -2.79 -3.93
C ILE A 114 -9.36 -2.92 -3.40
N GLY A 115 -8.91 -4.16 -3.21
CA GLY A 115 -7.56 -4.47 -2.78
C GLY A 115 -6.97 -5.64 -3.58
N VAL A 116 -7.00 -5.57 -4.91
CA VAL A 116 -6.36 -6.59 -5.76
C VAL A 116 -4.86 -6.35 -5.81
N THR A 117 -4.11 -7.34 -5.37
CA THR A 117 -2.64 -7.33 -5.35
C THR A 117 -2.10 -8.70 -5.76
N SER A 118 -0.84 -8.78 -6.12
CA SER A 118 -0.14 -10.04 -6.41
C SER A 118 1.32 -9.94 -6.03
N PHE A 119 1.96 -11.09 -5.81
CA PHE A 119 3.40 -11.13 -5.62
C PHE A 119 4.12 -10.66 -6.87
N PHE A 120 5.21 -9.89 -6.69
CA PHE A 120 6.07 -9.36 -7.76
C PHE A 120 5.30 -8.67 -8.90
N ARG A 121 4.16 -8.03 -8.57
CA ARG A 121 3.36 -7.29 -9.55
C ARG A 121 4.21 -6.25 -10.26
N ASP A 122 4.16 -6.29 -11.62
CA ASP A 122 5.01 -5.46 -12.50
C ASP A 122 6.51 -5.74 -12.30
N GLY A 123 6.97 -6.94 -12.64
CA GLY A 123 8.35 -7.42 -12.50
C GLY A 123 9.44 -6.37 -12.75
N PRO A 124 9.42 -5.59 -13.86
CA PRO A 124 10.40 -4.53 -14.11
C PRO A 124 10.52 -3.48 -13.00
N VAL A 125 9.44 -3.23 -12.22
CA VAL A 125 9.50 -2.33 -11.05
C VAL A 125 10.38 -2.94 -9.95
N PHE A 126 10.23 -4.24 -9.69
CA PHE A 126 11.06 -4.95 -8.71
C PHE A 126 12.52 -5.07 -9.16
N GLU A 127 12.76 -5.25 -10.45
CA GLU A 127 14.12 -5.25 -11.02
C GLU A 127 14.81 -3.90 -10.81
N MET A 128 14.13 -2.79 -11.08
CA MET A 128 14.66 -1.44 -10.84
C MET A 128 14.86 -1.17 -9.34
N LEU A 129 13.91 -1.59 -8.49
CA LEU A 129 14.08 -1.52 -7.03
C LEU A 129 15.36 -2.24 -6.60
N ARG A 130 15.59 -3.47 -7.09
CA ARG A 130 16.73 -4.31 -6.73
C ARG A 130 18.05 -3.73 -7.22
N ASN A 131 18.09 -3.29 -8.48
CA ASN A 131 19.36 -2.98 -9.16
C ASN A 131 19.80 -1.52 -8.98
N GLU A 132 18.84 -0.61 -8.75
CA GLU A 132 19.12 0.83 -8.76
C GLU A 132 18.67 1.53 -7.48
N VAL A 133 17.37 1.42 -7.11
CA VAL A 133 16.79 2.25 -6.04
C VAL A 133 17.32 1.83 -4.68
N ILE A 134 17.20 0.55 -4.31
CA ILE A 134 17.65 0.05 -3.00
C ILE A 134 19.16 0.26 -2.81
N PRO A 135 20.05 -0.11 -3.76
CA PRO A 135 21.48 0.17 -3.63
C PRO A 135 21.78 1.65 -3.47
N THR A 136 21.04 2.51 -4.17
CA THR A 136 21.22 3.95 -4.09
C THR A 136 20.78 4.51 -2.73
N LEU A 137 19.65 4.06 -2.20
CA LEU A 137 19.16 4.47 -0.89
C LEU A 137 20.08 4.00 0.24
N PHE A 138 20.77 2.85 0.08
CA PHE A 138 21.73 2.33 1.06
C PHE A 138 23.08 3.05 1.06
N LYS A 139 23.42 3.87 0.04
CA LYS A 139 24.70 4.60 0.02
C LYS A 139 24.81 5.50 1.25
N GLY A 140 25.79 5.19 2.11
CA GLY A 140 26.06 5.93 3.34
C GLY A 140 25.02 5.74 4.46
N ARG A 141 24.15 4.72 4.38
CA ARG A 141 23.14 4.42 5.40
C ARG A 141 23.33 3.02 5.99
N TYR A 142 23.10 2.91 7.28
CA TYR A 142 23.10 1.61 7.95
C TYR A 142 21.82 0.81 7.64
N GLY A 143 20.67 1.45 7.52
CA GLY A 143 19.39 0.81 7.29
C GLY A 143 18.38 1.70 6.57
N LEU A 144 17.26 1.13 6.15
CA LEU A 144 16.17 1.82 5.47
C LEU A 144 14.85 1.65 6.22
N ALA A 145 14.07 2.72 6.26
CA ALA A 145 12.66 2.69 6.64
C ALA A 145 11.80 2.64 5.37
N ILE A 146 10.97 1.62 5.23
CA ILE A 146 10.17 1.35 4.03
C ILE A 146 8.70 1.20 4.40
N TRP A 147 7.84 1.95 3.73
CA TRP A 147 6.40 1.93 3.94
C TRP A 147 5.66 1.50 2.68
N CYS A 148 4.81 0.48 2.80
CA CYS A 148 3.83 0.10 1.77
C CYS A 148 2.46 0.63 2.19
N ALA A 149 2.02 1.71 1.54
CA ALA A 149 0.75 2.39 1.77
C ALA A 149 -0.35 1.79 0.88
N GLY A 150 -1.43 1.28 1.48
CA GLY A 150 -2.45 0.50 0.77
C GLY A 150 -1.96 -0.91 0.44
N CYS A 151 -1.33 -1.59 1.41
CA CYS A 151 -0.63 -2.86 1.22
C CYS A 151 -1.55 -4.05 0.92
N SER A 152 -2.87 -3.90 1.03
CA SER A 152 -3.84 -4.99 0.87
C SER A 152 -3.50 -6.21 1.76
N ASP A 153 -3.58 -7.41 1.22
CA ASP A 153 -3.26 -8.68 1.90
C ASP A 153 -1.76 -8.96 1.99
N GLY A 154 -0.92 -7.99 1.60
CA GLY A 154 0.53 -8.01 1.82
C GLY A 154 1.44 -8.54 0.71
N PRO A 155 1.00 -9.13 -0.43
CA PRO A 155 1.87 -9.73 -1.44
C PRO A 155 3.00 -8.80 -1.93
N GLU A 156 2.72 -7.51 -2.11
CA GLU A 156 3.72 -6.54 -2.56
C GLU A 156 4.85 -6.36 -1.53
N LEU A 157 4.50 -6.16 -0.26
CA LEU A 157 5.50 -5.95 0.78
C LEU A 157 6.25 -7.25 1.11
N TYR A 158 5.59 -8.39 1.03
CA TYR A 158 6.25 -9.70 1.11
C TYR A 158 7.26 -9.92 -0.03
N SER A 159 6.90 -9.51 -1.26
CA SER A 159 7.82 -9.58 -2.41
C SER A 159 9.07 -8.72 -2.18
N LEU A 160 8.87 -7.51 -1.67
CA LEU A 160 9.98 -6.63 -1.31
C LEU A 160 10.84 -7.23 -0.20
N ALA A 161 10.23 -7.80 0.84
CA ALA A 161 10.96 -8.42 1.96
C ALA A 161 11.79 -9.62 1.49
N MET A 162 11.24 -10.48 0.61
CA MET A 162 11.99 -11.57 -0.01
C MET A 162 13.16 -11.05 -0.84
N MET A 163 12.95 -10.03 -1.66
CA MET A 163 14.00 -9.39 -2.45
C MET A 163 15.13 -8.84 -1.56
N LEU A 164 14.78 -8.16 -0.46
CA LEU A 164 15.75 -7.64 0.51
C LEU A 164 16.50 -8.78 1.23
N ALA A 165 15.84 -9.90 1.49
CA ALA A 165 16.49 -11.08 2.06
C ALA A 165 17.53 -11.68 1.10
N GLU A 166 17.20 -11.81 -0.20
CA GLU A 166 18.14 -12.25 -1.23
C GLU A 166 19.34 -11.29 -1.38
N MET A 167 19.11 -10.00 -1.17
CA MET A 167 20.17 -8.98 -1.13
C MET A 167 20.94 -8.96 0.19
N LYS A 168 20.59 -9.81 1.18
CA LYS A 168 21.12 -9.83 2.55
C LYS A 168 20.96 -8.51 3.31
N LEU A 169 19.89 -7.75 3.00
CA LEU A 169 19.61 -6.43 3.55
C LEU A 169 18.39 -6.38 4.46
N LEU A 170 17.56 -7.46 4.51
CA LEU A 170 16.30 -7.47 5.25
C LEU A 170 16.47 -7.09 6.72
N HIS A 171 17.49 -7.60 7.39
CA HIS A 171 17.77 -7.33 8.81
C HIS A 171 18.14 -5.86 9.10
N ARG A 172 18.40 -5.07 8.06
CA ARG A 172 18.71 -3.64 8.11
C ARG A 172 17.53 -2.76 7.69
N CYS A 173 16.36 -3.35 7.49
CA CYS A 173 15.18 -2.63 7.02
C CYS A 173 14.06 -2.66 8.06
N HIS A 174 13.45 -1.50 8.29
CA HIS A 174 12.18 -1.40 9.00
C HIS A 174 11.06 -1.39 7.96
N LEU A 175 10.21 -2.41 7.95
CA LEU A 175 9.13 -2.57 6.98
C LEU A 175 7.78 -2.33 7.65
N LEU A 176 6.98 -1.39 7.11
CA LEU A 176 5.61 -1.13 7.54
C LEU A 176 4.64 -1.33 6.39
N GLY A 177 3.62 -2.16 6.58
CA GLY A 177 2.44 -2.25 5.70
C GLY A 177 1.21 -1.63 6.35
N THR A 178 0.52 -0.76 5.63
CA THR A 178 -0.76 -0.19 6.10
C THR A 178 -1.86 -0.36 5.07
N ASP A 179 -3.07 -0.68 5.55
CA ASP A 179 -4.30 -0.69 4.74
C ASP A 179 -5.47 -0.23 5.61
N CYS A 180 -6.47 0.39 5.03
CA CYS A 180 -7.66 0.86 5.76
C CYS A 180 -8.58 -0.30 6.18
N ARG A 181 -8.49 -1.46 5.53
CA ARG A 181 -9.32 -2.64 5.77
C ARG A 181 -8.71 -3.54 6.84
N TRP A 182 -9.47 -3.80 7.90
CA TRP A 182 -9.07 -4.67 9.00
C TRP A 182 -8.74 -6.10 8.57
N ASP A 183 -9.60 -6.67 7.74
CA ASP A 183 -9.44 -8.05 7.30
C ASP A 183 -8.24 -8.24 6.35
N ALA A 184 -7.92 -7.24 5.52
CA ALA A 184 -6.73 -7.24 4.70
C ALA A 184 -5.46 -7.26 5.56
N VAL A 185 -5.36 -6.36 6.54
CA VAL A 185 -4.23 -6.32 7.47
C VAL A 185 -4.11 -7.62 8.28
N ARG A 186 -5.24 -8.21 8.69
CA ARG A 186 -5.25 -9.49 9.39
C ARG A 186 -4.71 -10.62 8.49
N ARG A 187 -5.15 -10.70 7.21
CA ARG A 187 -4.63 -11.68 6.24
C ARG A 187 -3.16 -11.44 5.93
N ALA A 188 -2.75 -10.19 5.74
CA ALA A 188 -1.35 -9.83 5.56
C ALA A 188 -0.49 -10.35 6.71
N ARG A 189 -0.90 -10.12 7.96
CA ARG A 189 -0.18 -10.60 9.15
C ARG A 189 -0.14 -12.12 9.26
N ALA A 190 -1.20 -12.80 8.85
CA ALA A 190 -1.22 -14.26 8.84
C ALA A 190 -0.23 -14.86 7.83
N GLY A 191 0.00 -14.16 6.71
CA GLY A 191 0.92 -14.58 5.66
C GLY A 191 0.51 -15.90 5.00
N GLN A 192 -0.80 -16.14 4.87
CA GLN A 192 -1.37 -17.34 4.27
C GLN A 192 -2.01 -17.01 2.92
N PHE A 193 -1.69 -17.80 1.91
CA PHE A 193 -2.09 -17.57 0.52
C PHE A 193 -2.51 -18.87 -0.14
N ASP A 194 -3.53 -18.82 -0.98
CA ASP A 194 -3.92 -19.95 -1.81
C ASP A 194 -2.95 -20.18 -2.99
N ALA A 195 -3.13 -21.29 -3.69
CA ALA A 195 -2.30 -21.65 -4.83
C ALA A 195 -2.39 -20.64 -5.99
N ALA A 196 -3.53 -19.93 -6.12
CA ALA A 196 -3.70 -18.94 -7.18
C ALA A 196 -2.88 -17.68 -6.89
N ALA A 197 -2.84 -17.23 -5.65
CA ALA A 197 -2.11 -16.03 -5.22
C ALA A 197 -0.59 -16.17 -5.38
N ILE A 198 -0.04 -17.39 -5.20
CA ILE A 198 1.42 -17.62 -5.25
C ILE A 198 1.96 -17.90 -6.65
N LYS A 199 1.11 -17.98 -7.69
CA LYS A 199 1.53 -18.31 -9.08
C LYS A 199 2.63 -17.41 -9.63
N SER A 200 2.67 -16.15 -9.20
CA SER A 200 3.66 -15.17 -9.65
C SER A 200 4.95 -15.18 -8.82
N VAL A 201 5.03 -16.02 -7.79
CA VAL A 201 6.25 -16.17 -6.99
C VAL A 201 7.24 -17.07 -7.75
N PRO A 202 8.50 -16.64 -7.98
CA PRO A 202 9.53 -17.49 -8.57
C PRO A 202 9.72 -18.79 -7.75
N ALA A 203 9.88 -19.92 -8.44
CA ALA A 203 9.93 -21.24 -7.80
C ALA A 203 11.00 -21.34 -6.70
N GLU A 204 12.16 -20.72 -6.92
CA GLU A 204 13.27 -20.70 -5.95
C GLU A 204 12.88 -19.93 -4.67
N LEU A 205 12.19 -18.80 -4.81
CA LEU A 205 11.72 -18.00 -3.67
C LEU A 205 10.58 -18.69 -2.94
N LEU A 206 9.71 -19.39 -3.69
CA LEU A 206 8.62 -20.18 -3.12
C LEU A 206 9.20 -21.29 -2.23
N ALA A 207 10.13 -22.09 -2.73
CA ALA A 207 10.78 -23.14 -1.96
C ALA A 207 11.53 -22.60 -0.73
N ARG A 208 12.18 -21.43 -0.88
CA ARG A 208 13.00 -20.83 0.18
C ARG A 208 12.16 -20.18 1.27
N TYR A 209 11.09 -19.44 0.92
CA TYR A 209 10.39 -18.56 1.83
C TYR A 209 8.96 -18.96 2.17
N PHE A 210 8.44 -20.03 1.59
CA PHE A 210 7.12 -20.55 1.92
C PHE A 210 7.18 -21.99 2.45
N THR A 211 6.15 -22.33 3.21
CA THR A 211 5.85 -23.70 3.61
C THR A 211 4.48 -24.06 3.06
N GLN A 212 4.39 -25.14 2.32
CA GLN A 212 3.11 -25.67 1.86
C GLN A 212 2.39 -26.32 3.03
N GLN A 213 1.12 -25.99 3.18
CA GLN A 213 0.16 -26.63 4.07
C GLN A 213 -0.95 -27.19 3.20
N GLU A 214 -1.79 -28.08 3.70
CA GLU A 214 -2.75 -28.87 2.91
C GLU A 214 -3.44 -28.10 1.77
N THR A 215 -4.03 -26.92 2.07
CA THR A 215 -4.81 -26.13 1.11
C THR A 215 -4.20 -24.75 0.80
N HIS A 216 -3.11 -24.38 1.48
CA HIS A 216 -2.54 -23.05 1.35
C HIS A 216 -1.03 -23.03 1.57
N TRP A 217 -0.41 -21.90 1.22
CA TRP A 217 1.00 -21.62 1.39
C TRP A 217 1.19 -20.56 2.47
N ARG A 218 2.10 -20.80 3.39
CA ARG A 218 2.41 -19.87 4.47
C ARG A 218 3.81 -19.29 4.32
N VAL A 219 3.93 -17.99 4.38
CA VAL A 219 5.24 -17.28 4.42
C VAL A 219 5.98 -17.68 5.70
N LYS A 220 7.24 -18.10 5.58
CA LYS A 220 8.11 -18.48 6.70
C LYS A 220 8.36 -17.29 7.63
N SER A 221 8.60 -17.56 8.91
CA SER A 221 8.79 -16.56 9.96
C SER A 221 9.89 -15.54 9.64
N VAL A 222 10.99 -15.99 9.04
CA VAL A 222 12.12 -15.12 8.66
C VAL A 222 11.71 -13.92 7.79
N ILE A 223 10.67 -14.05 6.97
CA ILE A 223 10.10 -12.95 6.17
C ILE A 223 8.91 -12.33 6.88
N ARG A 224 7.98 -13.17 7.40
CA ARG A 224 6.73 -12.72 7.98
C ARG A 224 6.95 -11.80 9.19
N ASP A 225 7.85 -12.18 10.08
CA ASP A 225 8.07 -11.49 11.36
C ASP A 225 8.96 -10.23 11.20
N ALA A 226 9.56 -10.05 10.00
CA ALA A 226 10.31 -8.84 9.65
C ALA A 226 9.41 -7.66 9.26
N ILE A 227 8.09 -7.87 9.11
CA ILE A 227 7.16 -6.84 8.63
C ILE A 227 6.18 -6.46 9.74
N HIS A 228 6.07 -5.15 9.97
CA HIS A 228 5.03 -4.59 10.82
C HIS A 228 3.78 -4.26 10.00
N TRP A 229 2.61 -4.63 10.54
CA TRP A 229 1.33 -4.40 9.87
C TRP A 229 0.43 -3.56 10.76
N ARG A 230 -0.14 -2.49 10.20
CA ARG A 230 -1.02 -1.57 10.92
C ARG A 230 -2.25 -1.21 10.08
N ARG A 231 -3.44 -1.25 10.70
CA ARG A 231 -4.60 -0.65 10.07
C ARG A 231 -4.46 0.86 10.08
N ALA A 232 -4.54 1.48 8.92
CA ALA A 232 -4.56 2.93 8.78
C ALA A 232 -5.11 3.34 7.41
N ASP A 233 -5.85 4.43 7.36
CA ASP A 233 -6.25 5.07 6.11
C ASP A 233 -5.17 6.08 5.71
N VAL A 234 -4.49 5.82 4.60
CA VAL A 234 -3.44 6.70 4.07
C VAL A 234 -3.95 8.11 3.74
N LEU A 235 -5.26 8.26 3.51
CA LEU A 235 -5.89 9.54 3.22
C LEU A 235 -6.02 10.44 4.46
N THR A 236 -5.93 9.87 5.65
CA THR A 236 -6.00 10.61 6.92
C THR A 236 -4.75 10.45 7.78
N LEU A 237 -4.00 9.37 7.56
CA LEU A 237 -2.78 9.08 8.29
C LEU A 237 -1.74 10.19 8.07
N HIS A 238 -1.18 10.69 9.16
CA HIS A 238 -0.04 11.59 9.14
C HIS A 238 1.19 10.85 9.63
N GLU A 239 2.15 10.64 8.72
CA GLU A 239 3.44 10.04 9.04
C GLU A 239 4.52 11.13 8.98
N PRO A 240 5.44 11.18 9.95
CA PRO A 240 6.58 12.09 9.88
C PRO A 240 7.51 11.72 8.73
N GLY A 241 8.31 12.65 8.25
CA GLY A 241 9.26 12.49 7.13
C GLY A 241 10.43 11.56 7.45
N ILE A 242 10.15 10.29 7.74
CA ILE A 242 11.13 9.28 8.16
C ILE A 242 11.36 8.18 7.14
N TRP A 243 10.54 8.10 6.08
CA TRP A 243 10.56 7.00 5.14
C TRP A 243 11.61 7.22 4.04
N ASP A 244 12.45 6.23 3.84
CA ASP A 244 13.45 6.22 2.76
C ASP A 244 12.82 5.75 1.44
N LEU A 245 11.83 4.84 1.53
CA LEU A 245 11.06 4.33 0.41
C LEU A 245 9.59 4.23 0.78
N ILE A 246 8.72 4.76 -0.07
CA ILE A 246 7.27 4.55 0.02
C ILE A 246 6.79 3.84 -1.26
N LEU A 247 6.08 2.72 -1.09
CA LEU A 247 5.30 2.09 -2.16
C LEU A 247 3.83 2.48 -1.95
N CYS A 248 3.24 3.17 -2.93
CA CYS A 248 1.81 3.51 -2.93
C CYS A 248 1.25 3.20 -4.32
N ARG A 249 1.02 1.92 -4.61
CA ARG A 249 0.78 1.44 -5.96
C ARG A 249 -0.65 0.98 -6.18
N ASN A 250 -1.19 1.35 -7.35
CA ASN A 250 -2.50 0.92 -7.84
C ASN A 250 -3.68 1.23 -6.88
N MET A 251 -3.59 2.35 -6.18
CA MET A 251 -4.60 2.79 -5.22
C MET A 251 -5.33 4.06 -5.70
N THR A 252 -4.60 5.03 -6.26
CA THR A 252 -5.18 6.35 -6.62
C THR A 252 -6.22 6.24 -7.72
N MET A 253 -6.17 5.17 -8.52
CA MET A 253 -7.20 4.88 -9.54
C MET A 253 -8.62 4.68 -8.97
N TYR A 254 -8.74 4.40 -7.69
CA TYR A 254 -10.02 4.23 -6.99
C TYR A 254 -10.48 5.48 -6.25
N LEU A 255 -9.61 6.48 -6.14
CA LEU A 255 -9.87 7.74 -5.46
C LEU A 255 -10.45 8.79 -6.41
N THR A 256 -11.14 9.76 -5.84
CA THR A 256 -11.51 10.97 -6.60
C THR A 256 -10.25 11.77 -6.96
N PRO A 257 -10.31 12.64 -7.97
CA PRO A 257 -9.18 13.52 -8.31
C PRO A 257 -8.72 14.35 -7.11
N GLU A 258 -9.65 14.88 -6.33
CA GLU A 258 -9.37 15.72 -5.15
C GLU A 258 -8.67 14.92 -4.04
N ALA A 259 -9.15 13.70 -3.76
CA ALA A 259 -8.53 12.82 -2.78
C ALA A 259 -7.11 12.40 -3.21
N SER A 260 -6.92 12.11 -4.50
CA SER A 260 -5.59 11.84 -5.07
C SER A 260 -4.68 13.04 -4.98
N ALA A 261 -5.21 14.25 -5.29
CA ALA A 261 -4.49 15.51 -5.19
C ALA A 261 -4.00 15.79 -3.75
N ALA A 262 -4.84 15.50 -2.76
CA ALA A 262 -4.48 15.68 -1.35
C ALA A 262 -3.50 14.61 -0.84
N LEU A 263 -3.46 13.43 -1.46
CA LEU A 263 -2.59 12.32 -1.04
C LEU A 263 -1.12 12.55 -1.37
N PHE A 264 -0.79 12.99 -2.58
CA PHE A 264 0.61 13.08 -3.03
C PHE A 264 1.49 14.00 -2.18
N PRO A 265 1.07 15.24 -1.82
CA PRO A 265 1.86 16.07 -0.91
C PRO A 265 2.10 15.41 0.46
N ARG A 266 1.17 14.61 0.94
CA ARG A 266 1.32 13.89 2.22
C ARG A 266 2.36 12.78 2.12
N LEU A 267 2.36 12.01 1.02
CA LEU A 267 3.39 11.00 0.75
C LEU A 267 4.76 11.65 0.60
N GLU A 268 4.83 12.78 -0.10
CA GLU A 268 6.07 13.56 -0.25
C GLU A 268 6.59 14.02 1.12
N MET A 269 5.74 14.62 1.96
CA MET A 269 6.14 15.04 3.31
C MET A 269 6.57 13.89 4.21
N SER A 270 6.04 12.68 3.97
CA SER A 270 6.42 11.48 4.71
C SER A 270 7.77 10.92 4.30
N LEU A 271 8.27 11.25 3.11
CA LEU A 271 9.61 10.87 2.66
C LEU A 271 10.70 11.71 3.32
N ARG A 272 11.83 11.11 3.56
CA ARG A 272 13.09 11.86 3.81
C ARG A 272 13.53 12.58 2.55
N SER A 273 14.39 13.57 2.72
CA SER A 273 15.13 14.17 1.59
C SER A 273 15.87 13.07 0.82
N ALA A 274 15.77 13.09 -0.50
CA ALA A 274 16.25 12.06 -1.44
C ALA A 274 15.60 10.67 -1.24
N GLY A 275 14.52 10.56 -0.49
CA GLY A 275 13.71 9.34 -0.39
C GLY A 275 12.95 9.07 -1.70
N ALA A 276 12.57 7.81 -1.92
CA ALA A 276 11.92 7.37 -3.15
C ALA A 276 10.44 7.05 -2.94
N LEU A 277 9.61 7.44 -3.92
CA LEU A 277 8.19 7.07 -4.03
C LEU A 277 8.00 6.18 -5.26
N VAL A 278 7.35 5.04 -5.07
CA VAL A 278 6.98 4.11 -6.14
C VAL A 278 5.47 4.07 -6.27
N LEU A 279 4.97 4.35 -7.48
CA LEU A 279 3.55 4.37 -7.83
C LEU A 279 3.19 3.22 -8.78
N GLY A 280 1.91 3.02 -9.04
CA GLY A 280 1.45 2.13 -10.11
C GLY A 280 1.69 2.74 -11.50
N LYS A 281 1.71 1.89 -12.55
CA LYS A 281 2.03 2.30 -13.94
C LYS A 281 1.15 3.43 -14.48
N ALA A 282 -0.12 3.47 -14.09
CA ALA A 282 -1.08 4.49 -14.51
C ALA A 282 -1.17 5.70 -13.57
N GLU A 283 -0.36 5.73 -12.52
CA GLU A 283 -0.41 6.74 -11.48
C GLU A 283 0.74 7.74 -11.63
N ARG A 284 0.46 9.00 -11.41
CA ARG A 284 1.46 10.09 -11.51
C ARG A 284 1.26 11.05 -10.34
N PRO A 285 2.33 11.56 -9.73
CA PRO A 285 2.22 12.67 -8.77
C PRO A 285 1.76 13.92 -9.51
N LEU A 286 1.14 14.83 -8.78
CA LEU A 286 0.75 16.12 -9.33
C LEU A 286 1.98 17.00 -9.54
N ALA A 287 1.88 17.94 -10.47
CA ALA A 287 2.96 18.89 -10.79
C ALA A 287 3.36 19.78 -9.59
N ALA A 288 2.48 19.93 -8.61
CA ALA A 288 2.77 20.71 -7.39
C ALA A 288 3.68 20.01 -6.36
N CYS A 289 4.03 18.73 -6.58
CA CYS A 289 4.95 18.00 -5.71
C CYS A 289 6.40 18.20 -6.15
N HIS A 290 7.32 18.33 -5.17
CA HIS A 290 8.77 18.41 -5.41
C HIS A 290 9.36 17.00 -5.54
N LEU A 291 8.87 16.27 -6.55
CA LEU A 291 9.23 14.89 -6.84
C LEU A 291 9.82 14.79 -8.25
N SER A 292 11.11 14.56 -8.34
CA SER A 292 11.80 14.32 -9.61
C SER A 292 11.62 12.87 -10.07
N THR A 293 11.29 12.67 -11.35
CA THR A 293 11.21 11.32 -11.94
C THR A 293 12.61 10.71 -12.03
N VAL A 294 12.77 9.52 -11.46
CA VAL A 294 14.04 8.75 -11.50
C VAL A 294 13.92 7.46 -12.32
N GLY A 295 12.73 7.10 -12.75
CA GLY A 295 12.44 5.93 -13.58
C GLY A 295 10.93 5.75 -13.78
N PRO A 296 10.51 4.75 -14.57
CA PRO A 296 9.10 4.45 -14.76
C PRO A 296 8.40 4.22 -13.41
N CYS A 297 7.39 5.02 -13.09
CA CYS A 297 6.62 4.94 -11.84
C CYS A 297 7.44 5.23 -10.55
N MET A 298 8.65 5.74 -10.68
CA MET A 298 9.56 6.01 -9.56
C MET A 298 9.95 7.47 -9.51
N TYR A 299 9.83 8.02 -8.32
CA TYR A 299 10.03 9.44 -8.05
C TYR A 299 10.93 9.58 -6.84
N ARG A 300 11.68 10.66 -6.79
CA ARG A 300 12.54 10.99 -5.67
C ARG A 300 12.14 12.35 -5.13
N ARG A 301 12.05 12.46 -3.80
CA ARG A 301 11.87 13.75 -3.16
C ARG A 301 13.12 14.59 -3.34
N ASP A 302 12.95 15.79 -3.90
CA ASP A 302 14.01 16.78 -4.00
C ASP A 302 14.36 17.31 -2.60
N ARG A 303 15.44 18.06 -2.49
CA ARG A 303 15.95 18.57 -1.23
C ARG A 303 15.12 19.71 -0.68
#